data_a2d0361edd8fff9c964dc09ef124323c
#
_entry.id   a2d0361edd8fff9c964dc09ef124323c
#
_cell.length_a   1.000
_cell.length_b   1.000
_cell.length_c   1.000
_cell.angle_alpha   90.00
_cell.angle_beta   90.00
_cell.angle_gamma   90.00
#
_symmetry.space_group_name_H-M   'P 1'
#
loop_
_entity.id
_entity.type
_entity.pdbx_description
1 polymer ?
#
loop_
_entity_poly.entity_id
_entity_poly.type
_entity_poly.pdbx_seq_one_letter_code
_entity_poly.pdbx_strand_id
1 'polypeptide(L)'
;DLIKGIALLTTLITAALGAFMLIVFDYGKSADLQFVVDEDWIGVINSRYILGVDGMSLPLIALTVFIVPLCIFYTFGHFPEPRNPKAILSLILILETGMIGTFVAQDLILFFVFFEVVLLPMFFMIAVWGGDDRRYASLKFFLYTMFGSALMLVSFLALYFLADGTIVGDQAQTFSMVALSEGATLGISRTAQLWIFAGMFVGFGVKVPMFPFHTWLPDAHTQAPTVGSVILAAVLLLSLI
;
A
#
# COMPACT_ATOMS: atom_id res chain seq x y z
N ASP A 1 28.75 6.82 -3.66
CA ASP A 1 28.40 5.97 -4.82
C ASP A 1 28.11 4.52 -4.43
N LEU A 2 28.88 3.92 -3.47
CA LEU A 2 28.64 2.54 -3.02
C LEU A 2 27.20 2.32 -2.50
N ILE A 3 26.68 3.22 -1.67
CA ILE A 3 25.34 3.12 -1.08
C ILE A 3 24.26 3.19 -2.16
N LYS A 4 24.41 4.09 -3.14
CA LYS A 4 23.52 4.20 -4.29
C LYS A 4 23.57 2.93 -5.15
N GLY A 5 24.77 2.38 -5.34
CA GLY A 5 24.96 1.11 -6.07
C GLY A 5 24.28 -0.07 -5.38
N ILE A 6 24.39 -0.18 -4.05
CA ILE A 6 23.70 -1.23 -3.28
C ILE A 6 22.18 -1.09 -3.40
N ALA A 7 21.64 0.13 -3.20
CA ALA A 7 20.22 0.36 -3.32
C ALA A 7 19.69 0.04 -4.74
N LEU A 8 20.43 0.46 -5.78
CA LEU A 8 20.07 0.13 -7.17
C LEU A 8 20.11 -1.38 -7.41
N LEU A 9 21.13 -2.08 -6.92
CA LEU A 9 21.22 -3.53 -7.07
C LEU A 9 20.05 -4.25 -6.39
N THR A 10 19.68 -3.81 -5.19
CA THR A 10 18.52 -4.37 -4.46
C THR A 10 17.25 -4.23 -5.28
N THR A 11 16.94 -3.03 -5.77
CA THR A 11 15.71 -2.81 -6.56
C THR A 11 15.74 -3.48 -7.93
N LEU A 12 16.93 -3.66 -8.54
CA LEU A 12 17.07 -4.45 -9.77
C LEU A 12 16.81 -5.94 -9.53
N ILE A 13 17.21 -6.48 -8.37
CA ILE A 13 16.87 -7.86 -7.98
C ILE A 13 15.34 -7.98 -7.80
N THR A 14 14.71 -7.03 -7.11
CA THR A 14 13.25 -7.00 -6.98
C THR A 14 12.56 -6.90 -8.35
N ALA A 15 13.10 -6.07 -9.26
CA ALA A 15 12.58 -5.96 -10.62
C ALA A 15 12.74 -7.27 -11.42
N ALA A 16 13.85 -7.98 -11.26
CA ALA A 16 14.06 -9.28 -11.90
C ALA A 16 13.07 -10.33 -11.38
N LEU A 17 12.79 -10.35 -10.08
CA LEU A 17 11.77 -11.22 -9.48
C LEU A 17 10.36 -10.85 -9.98
N GLY A 18 10.02 -9.58 -10.08
CA GLY A 18 8.77 -9.12 -10.66
C GLY A 18 8.62 -9.51 -12.15
N ALA A 19 9.68 -9.38 -12.92
CA ALA A 19 9.70 -9.83 -14.31
C ALA A 19 9.54 -11.37 -14.42
N PHE A 20 10.16 -12.12 -13.52
CA PHE A 20 9.95 -13.56 -13.42
C PHE A 20 8.49 -13.90 -13.12
N MET A 21 7.86 -13.20 -12.18
CA MET A 21 6.43 -13.39 -11.87
C MET A 21 5.54 -13.12 -13.10
N LEU A 22 5.82 -12.05 -13.87
CA LEU A 22 5.09 -11.76 -15.12
C LEU A 22 5.19 -12.87 -16.16
N ILE A 23 6.32 -13.57 -16.24
CA ILE A 23 6.54 -14.66 -17.20
C ILE A 23 5.83 -15.95 -16.76
N VAL A 24 5.82 -16.23 -15.45
CA VAL A 24 5.31 -17.50 -14.89
C VAL A 24 3.83 -17.43 -14.58
N PHE A 25 3.25 -16.23 -14.48
CA PHE A 25 1.84 -16.03 -14.16
C PHE A 25 0.92 -16.69 -15.21
N ASP A 26 -0.06 -17.46 -14.74
CA ASP A 26 -1.08 -18.07 -15.60
C ASP A 26 -2.19 -17.06 -15.91
N TYR A 27 -2.10 -16.40 -17.04
CA TYR A 27 -3.09 -15.42 -17.50
C TYR A 27 -4.48 -16.03 -17.80
N GLY A 28 -4.55 -17.35 -18.00
CA GLY A 28 -5.83 -18.07 -18.17
C GLY A 28 -6.63 -18.17 -16.87
N LYS A 29 -5.96 -17.99 -15.72
CA LYS A 29 -6.54 -18.02 -14.37
C LYS A 29 -6.32 -16.71 -13.64
N SER A 30 -6.47 -15.60 -14.33
CA SER A 30 -6.17 -14.27 -13.78
C SER A 30 -7.07 -13.84 -12.61
N ALA A 31 -8.24 -14.45 -12.45
CA ALA A 31 -9.14 -14.21 -11.32
C ALA A 31 -8.74 -15.00 -10.06
N ASP A 32 -7.94 -16.06 -10.22
CA ASP A 32 -7.49 -16.89 -9.11
C ASP A 32 -6.22 -16.30 -8.50
N LEU A 33 -6.06 -16.45 -7.19
CA LEU A 33 -4.82 -16.09 -6.51
C LEU A 33 -3.70 -17.06 -6.87
N GLN A 34 -2.57 -16.54 -7.27
CA GLN A 34 -1.34 -17.28 -7.59
C GLN A 34 -0.21 -16.87 -6.65
N PHE A 35 0.84 -17.67 -6.57
CA PHE A 35 1.98 -17.46 -5.66
C PHE A 35 1.55 -17.28 -4.20
N VAL A 36 0.55 -18.07 -3.78
CA VAL A 36 -0.06 -17.94 -2.45
C VAL A 36 0.89 -18.40 -1.36
N VAL A 37 1.05 -17.57 -0.35
CA VAL A 37 1.66 -17.91 0.95
C VAL A 37 0.60 -17.69 2.00
N ASP A 38 0.35 -18.70 2.85
CA ASP A 38 -0.66 -18.63 3.90
C ASP A 38 -0.10 -19.23 5.19
N GLU A 39 0.25 -18.37 6.13
CA GLU A 39 0.90 -18.73 7.40
C GLU A 39 0.16 -18.11 8.58
N ASP A 40 0.23 -18.76 9.74
CA ASP A 40 -0.33 -18.22 10.97
C ASP A 40 0.50 -17.01 11.44
N TRP A 41 -0.19 -15.89 11.73
CA TRP A 41 0.48 -14.67 12.18
C TRP A 41 0.01 -14.22 13.57
N ILE A 42 -1.20 -13.65 13.68
CA ILE A 42 -1.74 -13.18 14.97
C ILE A 42 -2.95 -14.04 15.33
N GLY A 43 -2.70 -15.21 15.92
CA GLY A 43 -3.75 -16.20 16.23
C GLY A 43 -4.85 -15.67 17.18
N VAL A 44 -4.54 -14.73 18.07
CA VAL A 44 -5.51 -14.15 19.01
C VAL A 44 -6.70 -13.47 18.31
N ILE A 45 -6.46 -12.85 17.16
CA ILE A 45 -7.48 -12.16 16.36
C ILE A 45 -7.74 -12.86 15.04
N ASN A 46 -7.23 -14.07 14.86
CA ASN A 46 -7.34 -14.83 13.61
C ASN A 46 -6.96 -14.02 12.35
N SER A 47 -5.91 -13.21 12.46
CA SER A 47 -5.27 -12.54 11.33
C SER A 47 -4.11 -13.39 10.86
N ARG A 48 -4.07 -13.69 9.57
CA ARG A 48 -3.09 -14.57 8.94
C ARG A 48 -2.14 -13.80 8.03
N TYR A 49 -0.94 -14.34 7.84
CA TYR A 49 -0.01 -13.81 6.86
C TYR A 49 -0.33 -14.42 5.49
N ILE A 50 -1.37 -13.86 4.85
CA ILE A 50 -1.81 -14.34 3.54
C ILE A 50 -1.34 -13.36 2.48
N LEU A 51 -0.53 -13.86 1.57
CA LEU A 51 -0.09 -13.15 0.37
C LEU A 51 -0.58 -13.89 -0.87
N GLY A 52 -0.93 -13.15 -1.91
CA GLY A 52 -1.33 -13.73 -3.19
C GLY A 52 -1.32 -12.67 -4.29
N VAL A 53 -1.17 -13.10 -5.52
CA VAL A 53 -1.14 -12.23 -6.70
C VAL A 53 -2.27 -12.67 -7.64
N ASP A 54 -3.08 -11.72 -8.03
CA ASP A 54 -4.13 -11.89 -9.05
C ASP A 54 -3.85 -11.02 -10.29
N GLY A 55 -4.73 -11.09 -11.27
CA GLY A 55 -4.58 -10.31 -12.50
C GLY A 55 -4.73 -8.80 -12.33
N MET A 56 -5.24 -8.33 -11.19
CA MET A 56 -5.33 -6.89 -10.87
C MET A 56 -4.08 -6.39 -10.15
N SER A 57 -3.53 -7.15 -9.23
CA SER A 57 -2.32 -6.79 -8.47
C SER A 57 -1.05 -6.92 -9.32
N LEU A 58 -0.99 -7.87 -10.25
CA LEU A 58 0.19 -8.12 -11.09
C LEU A 58 0.69 -6.88 -11.85
N PRO A 59 -0.14 -6.11 -12.60
CA PRO A 59 0.31 -4.91 -13.28
C PRO A 59 0.78 -3.80 -12.32
N LEU A 60 0.23 -3.72 -11.12
CA LEU A 60 0.64 -2.75 -10.10
C LEU A 60 2.01 -3.10 -9.51
N ILE A 61 2.25 -4.38 -9.27
CA ILE A 61 3.57 -4.89 -8.89
C ILE A 61 4.58 -4.60 -10.00
N ALA A 62 4.23 -4.92 -11.26
CA ALA A 62 5.09 -4.67 -12.41
C ALA A 62 5.47 -3.19 -12.55
N LEU A 63 4.51 -2.29 -12.37
CA LEU A 63 4.73 -0.85 -12.39
C LEU A 63 5.68 -0.42 -11.25
N THR A 64 5.48 -0.92 -10.05
CA THR A 64 6.30 -0.60 -8.87
C THR A 64 7.75 -1.01 -9.09
N VAL A 65 7.99 -2.27 -9.45
CA VAL A 65 9.35 -2.81 -9.64
C VAL A 65 10.06 -2.23 -10.86
N PHE A 66 9.33 -1.62 -11.79
CA PHE A 66 9.89 -0.87 -12.90
C PHE A 66 10.27 0.56 -12.51
N ILE A 67 9.41 1.28 -11.80
CA ILE A 67 9.61 2.70 -11.50
C ILE A 67 10.65 2.92 -10.41
N VAL A 68 10.67 2.10 -9.36
CA VAL A 68 11.57 2.34 -8.21
C VAL A 68 13.05 2.29 -8.60
N PRO A 69 13.55 1.32 -9.39
CA PRO A 69 14.93 1.35 -9.89
C PRO A 69 15.25 2.61 -10.70
N LEU A 70 14.30 3.08 -11.53
CA LEU A 70 14.48 4.33 -12.30
C LEU A 70 14.59 5.55 -11.37
N CYS A 71 13.80 5.60 -10.30
CA CYS A 71 13.89 6.64 -9.28
C CYS A 71 15.27 6.63 -8.60
N ILE A 72 15.78 5.46 -8.22
CA ILE A 72 17.12 5.35 -7.64
C ILE A 72 18.20 5.72 -8.67
N PHE A 73 18.09 5.27 -9.89
CA PHE A 73 19.03 5.64 -10.97
C PHE A 73 19.07 7.14 -11.19
N TYR A 74 17.92 7.82 -11.18
CA TYR A 74 17.83 9.28 -11.29
C TYR A 74 18.63 9.99 -10.19
N THR A 75 18.72 9.43 -8.97
CA THR A 75 19.50 10.03 -7.87
C THR A 75 21.00 10.05 -8.10
N PHE A 76 21.55 9.35 -9.08
CA PHE A 76 22.98 9.42 -9.40
C PHE A 76 23.36 10.78 -9.97
N GLY A 77 22.50 11.35 -10.83
CA GLY A 77 22.73 12.67 -11.43
C GLY A 77 22.08 13.83 -10.67
N HIS A 78 20.92 13.57 -10.04
CA HIS A 78 20.07 14.60 -9.44
C HIS A 78 19.71 14.22 -8.00
N PHE A 79 20.68 14.41 -7.10
CA PHE A 79 20.47 14.07 -5.69
C PHE A 79 19.86 15.26 -4.93
N PRO A 80 18.72 15.09 -4.22
CA PRO A 80 18.10 16.18 -3.48
C PRO A 80 18.92 16.60 -2.25
N GLU A 81 18.82 17.88 -1.89
CA GLU A 81 19.44 18.42 -0.67
C GLU A 81 18.45 18.32 0.51
N PRO A 82 18.92 18.06 1.74
CA PRO A 82 20.31 17.83 2.15
C PRO A 82 20.84 16.47 1.69
N ARG A 83 22.11 16.39 1.30
CA ARG A 83 22.74 15.16 0.79
C ARG A 83 22.93 14.09 1.87
N ASN A 84 21.89 13.31 2.08
CA ASN A 84 21.93 12.13 2.97
C ASN A 84 21.46 10.87 2.20
N PRO A 85 22.37 10.23 1.42
CA PRO A 85 21.98 9.08 0.60
C PRO A 85 21.50 7.89 1.42
N LYS A 86 22.03 7.66 2.61
CA LYS A 86 21.57 6.56 3.47
C LYS A 86 20.11 6.70 3.81
N ALA A 87 19.69 7.87 4.28
CA ALA A 87 18.33 8.09 4.74
C ALA A 87 17.31 8.01 3.58
N ILE A 88 17.50 8.78 2.52
CA ILE A 88 16.52 8.83 1.42
C ILE A 88 16.42 7.49 0.69
N LEU A 89 17.53 6.80 0.44
CA LEU A 89 17.49 5.48 -0.24
C LEU A 89 16.87 4.40 0.64
N SER A 90 17.13 4.42 1.96
CA SER A 90 16.43 3.51 2.88
C SER A 90 14.92 3.77 2.89
N LEU A 91 14.48 5.04 2.87
CA LEU A 91 13.06 5.37 2.78
C LEU A 91 12.44 4.87 1.48
N ILE A 92 13.14 4.99 0.35
CA ILE A 92 12.67 4.47 -0.95
C ILE A 92 12.52 2.95 -0.93
N LEU A 93 13.46 2.21 -0.33
CA LEU A 93 13.37 0.75 -0.21
C LEU A 93 12.23 0.31 0.71
N ILE A 94 11.98 1.05 1.81
CA ILE A 94 10.82 0.79 2.69
C ILE A 94 9.52 1.08 1.93
N LEU A 95 9.48 2.16 1.14
CA LEU A 95 8.33 2.47 0.27
C LEU A 95 8.06 1.34 -0.72
N GLU A 96 9.09 0.84 -1.42
CA GLU A 96 8.95 -0.28 -2.37
C GLU A 96 8.35 -1.50 -1.68
N THR A 97 8.87 -1.86 -0.50
CA THR A 97 8.36 -2.99 0.28
C THR A 97 6.92 -2.78 0.70
N GLY A 98 6.56 -1.60 1.20
CA GLY A 98 5.20 -1.26 1.61
C GLY A 98 4.21 -1.30 0.44
N MET A 99 4.59 -0.75 -0.71
CA MET A 99 3.75 -0.74 -1.91
C MET A 99 3.49 -2.16 -2.44
N ILE A 100 4.54 -2.97 -2.61
CA ILE A 100 4.38 -4.37 -3.04
C ILE A 100 3.55 -5.14 -2.01
N GLY A 101 3.84 -4.99 -0.71
CA GLY A 101 3.09 -5.63 0.36
C GLY A 101 1.60 -5.29 0.32
N THR A 102 1.23 -4.03 0.05
CA THR A 102 -0.16 -3.60 -0.10
C THR A 102 -0.88 -4.32 -1.26
N PHE A 103 -0.17 -4.59 -2.37
CA PHE A 103 -0.78 -5.24 -3.54
C PHE A 103 -0.93 -6.76 -3.41
N VAL A 104 -0.11 -7.40 -2.58
CA VAL A 104 -0.13 -8.86 -2.41
C VAL A 104 -0.85 -9.30 -1.13
N ALA A 105 -1.14 -8.40 -0.19
CA ALA A 105 -1.80 -8.74 1.06
C ALA A 105 -3.26 -9.17 0.83
N GLN A 106 -3.63 -10.33 1.38
CA GLN A 106 -4.97 -10.93 1.29
C GLN A 106 -5.66 -11.03 2.66
N ASP A 107 -5.10 -10.39 3.69
CA ASP A 107 -5.67 -10.21 5.02
C ASP A 107 -5.81 -8.71 5.29
N LEU A 108 -6.96 -8.28 5.83
CA LEU A 108 -7.27 -6.86 6.04
C LEU A 108 -6.30 -6.14 6.99
N ILE A 109 -5.83 -6.84 8.04
CA ILE A 109 -4.85 -6.26 8.98
C ILE A 109 -3.48 -6.21 8.34
N LEU A 110 -3.07 -7.25 7.63
CA LEU A 110 -1.81 -7.28 6.90
C LEU A 110 -1.77 -6.20 5.82
N PHE A 111 -2.87 -6.05 5.06
CA PHE A 111 -3.06 -4.96 4.11
C PHE A 111 -2.90 -3.60 4.78
N PHE A 112 -3.59 -3.38 5.91
CA PHE A 112 -3.52 -2.13 6.65
C PHE A 112 -2.10 -1.79 7.09
N VAL A 113 -1.35 -2.78 7.60
CA VAL A 113 0.05 -2.58 8.02
C VAL A 113 0.91 -2.12 6.85
N PHE A 114 0.87 -2.79 5.69
CA PHE A 114 1.64 -2.36 4.52
C PHE A 114 1.19 -1.01 3.98
N PHE A 115 -0.11 -0.76 3.99
CA PHE A 115 -0.71 0.50 3.58
C PHE A 115 -0.24 1.70 4.43
N GLU A 116 -0.04 1.49 5.74
CA GLU A 116 0.48 2.50 6.66
C GLU A 116 2.02 2.61 6.64
N VAL A 117 2.72 1.51 6.38
CA VAL A 117 4.19 1.53 6.26
C VAL A 117 4.64 2.51 5.18
N VAL A 118 3.88 2.70 4.13
CA VAL A 118 4.18 3.67 3.05
C VAL A 118 4.08 5.13 3.51
N LEU A 119 3.22 5.42 4.48
CA LEU A 119 2.93 6.79 4.92
C LEU A 119 4.15 7.49 5.55
N LEU A 120 4.83 6.81 6.48
CA LEU A 120 5.96 7.40 7.21
C LEU A 120 7.15 7.75 6.32
N PRO A 121 7.63 6.87 5.43
CA PRO A 121 8.71 7.22 4.52
C PRO A 121 8.36 8.41 3.62
N MET A 122 7.14 8.47 3.09
CA MET A 122 6.71 9.58 2.24
C MET A 122 6.63 10.90 3.02
N PHE A 123 6.10 10.85 4.25
CA PHE A 123 6.11 12.02 5.15
C PHE A 123 7.53 12.56 5.35
N PHE A 124 8.49 11.69 5.69
CA PHE A 124 9.88 12.11 5.89
C PHE A 124 10.54 12.61 4.60
N MET A 125 10.23 11.98 3.45
CA MET A 125 10.76 12.45 2.16
C MET A 125 10.30 13.87 1.86
N ILE A 126 9.04 14.20 2.07
CA ILE A 126 8.51 15.55 1.89
C ILE A 126 9.10 16.49 2.96
N ALA A 127 9.09 16.11 4.23
CA ALA A 127 9.49 16.98 5.35
C ALA A 127 10.96 17.37 5.34
N VAL A 128 11.84 16.48 4.86
CA VAL A 128 13.30 16.69 4.90
C VAL A 128 13.84 17.22 3.58
N TRP A 129 13.42 16.63 2.46
CA TRP A 129 13.93 16.94 1.11
C TRP A 129 12.97 17.75 0.24
N GLY A 130 11.86 18.20 0.81
CA GLY A 130 10.86 19.02 0.13
C GLY A 130 11.27 20.48 -0.04
N GLY A 131 10.43 21.25 -0.73
CA GLY A 131 10.58 22.67 -1.00
C GLY A 131 10.39 23.58 0.23
N ASP A 132 10.07 24.84 -0.01
CA ASP A 132 10.00 25.88 1.03
C ASP A 132 8.88 25.61 2.04
N ASP A 133 7.70 25.16 1.58
CA ASP A 133 6.53 24.90 2.42
C ASP A 133 6.42 23.42 2.85
N ARG A 134 7.52 22.67 2.79
CA ARG A 134 7.58 21.22 3.07
C ARG A 134 6.97 20.80 4.40
N ARG A 135 7.10 21.63 5.45
CA ARG A 135 6.53 21.31 6.78
C ARG A 135 5.01 21.28 6.75
N TYR A 136 4.41 22.30 6.15
CA TYR A 136 2.96 22.36 6.00
C TYR A 136 2.46 21.19 5.13
N ALA A 137 3.07 21.00 3.97
CA ALA A 137 2.67 19.97 3.02
C ALA A 137 2.80 18.56 3.61
N SER A 138 3.90 18.25 4.31
CA SER A 138 4.12 16.95 4.93
C SER A 138 3.13 16.68 6.06
N LEU A 139 2.88 17.65 6.96
CA LEU A 139 1.92 17.50 8.03
C LEU A 139 0.49 17.35 7.49
N LYS A 140 0.12 18.14 6.49
CA LYS A 140 -1.20 18.04 5.85
C LYS A 140 -1.38 16.67 5.21
N PHE A 141 -0.41 16.21 4.43
CA PHE A 141 -0.39 14.86 3.85
C PHE A 141 -0.57 13.79 4.92
N PHE A 142 0.25 13.84 5.97
CA PHE A 142 0.23 12.85 7.05
C PHE A 142 -1.11 12.81 7.78
N LEU A 143 -1.61 13.97 8.23
CA LEU A 143 -2.86 14.04 9.00
C LEU A 143 -4.08 13.64 8.17
N TYR A 144 -4.16 14.06 6.90
CA TYR A 144 -5.27 13.67 6.01
C TYR A 144 -5.29 12.16 5.79
N THR A 145 -4.15 11.59 5.40
CA THR A 145 -4.09 10.16 5.06
C THR A 145 -4.24 9.28 6.30
N MET A 146 -3.66 9.66 7.44
CA MET A 146 -3.82 8.95 8.71
C MET A 146 -5.28 8.97 9.21
N PHE A 147 -5.99 10.10 9.05
CA PHE A 147 -7.40 10.18 9.42
C PHE A 147 -8.25 9.25 8.53
N GLY A 148 -7.99 9.23 7.22
CA GLY A 148 -8.68 8.34 6.28
C GLY A 148 -8.46 6.87 6.63
N SER A 149 -7.21 6.47 6.85
CA SER A 149 -6.87 5.08 7.18
C SER A 149 -7.38 4.65 8.57
N ALA A 150 -7.48 5.56 9.53
CA ALA A 150 -8.13 5.26 10.82
C ALA A 150 -9.61 4.90 10.64
N LEU A 151 -10.35 5.61 9.79
CA LEU A 151 -11.75 5.27 9.47
C LEU A 151 -11.85 3.92 8.74
N MET A 152 -10.93 3.63 7.85
CA MET A 152 -10.84 2.34 7.17
C MET A 152 -10.58 1.21 8.17
N LEU A 153 -9.65 1.38 9.11
CA LEU A 153 -9.36 0.40 10.16
C LEU A 153 -10.60 0.13 11.04
N VAL A 154 -11.32 1.17 11.45
CA VAL A 154 -12.58 1.02 12.20
C VAL A 154 -13.58 0.19 11.40
N SER A 155 -13.65 0.39 10.08
CA SER A 155 -14.53 -0.39 9.20
C SER A 155 -14.09 -1.86 9.10
N PHE A 156 -12.79 -2.15 9.04
CA PHE A 156 -12.25 -3.52 9.08
C PHE A 156 -12.58 -4.22 10.40
N LEU A 157 -12.42 -3.52 11.52
CA LEU A 157 -12.78 -4.04 12.83
C LEU A 157 -14.31 -4.26 12.94
N ALA A 158 -15.12 -3.33 12.44
CA ALA A 158 -16.57 -3.49 12.41
C ALA A 158 -16.99 -4.71 11.56
N LEU A 159 -16.34 -4.92 10.40
CA LEU A 159 -16.55 -6.11 9.58
C LEU A 159 -16.23 -7.39 10.35
N TYR A 160 -15.08 -7.43 11.01
CA TYR A 160 -14.63 -8.57 11.82
C TYR A 160 -15.58 -8.91 12.95
N PHE A 161 -16.03 -7.91 13.73
CA PHE A 161 -16.90 -8.16 14.89
C PHE A 161 -18.36 -8.40 14.55
N LEU A 162 -18.84 -7.90 13.40
CA LEU A 162 -20.24 -8.02 12.99
C LEU A 162 -20.49 -9.17 12.01
N ALA A 163 -19.45 -9.72 11.38
CA ALA A 163 -19.58 -10.91 10.55
C ALA A 163 -20.01 -12.10 11.40
N ASP A 164 -21.12 -12.75 11.02
CA ASP A 164 -21.65 -13.90 11.76
C ASP A 164 -20.77 -15.13 11.50
N GLY A 165 -20.47 -15.91 12.54
CA GLY A 165 -19.48 -17.00 12.56
C GLY A 165 -19.80 -18.21 11.68
N THR A 166 -20.69 -18.10 10.72
CA THR A 166 -21.03 -19.16 9.76
C THR A 166 -20.14 -19.18 8.51
N ILE A 167 -19.08 -18.35 8.48
CA ILE A 167 -18.17 -18.28 7.36
C ILE A 167 -17.14 -19.41 7.46
N VAL A 168 -17.26 -20.36 6.56
CA VAL A 168 -16.26 -21.41 6.23
C VAL A 168 -15.52 -22.03 7.43
N GLY A 169 -16.09 -23.14 7.95
CA GLY A 169 -15.38 -24.09 8.80
C GLY A 169 -14.94 -23.56 10.16
N ASP A 170 -15.79 -23.69 11.18
CA ASP A 170 -15.52 -23.56 12.62
C ASP A 170 -14.79 -22.29 13.15
N GLN A 171 -14.44 -21.33 12.29
CA GLN A 171 -13.78 -20.07 12.66
C GLN A 171 -14.76 -18.90 12.52
N ALA A 172 -15.25 -18.45 13.66
CA ALA A 172 -16.33 -17.47 13.77
C ALA A 172 -15.98 -16.06 13.27
N GLN A 173 -14.71 -15.68 13.18
CA GLN A 173 -14.25 -14.33 12.84
C GLN A 173 -12.91 -14.41 12.10
N THR A 174 -12.75 -13.66 11.01
CA THR A 174 -11.53 -13.64 10.20
C THR A 174 -11.29 -12.28 9.56
N PHE A 175 -10.03 -11.96 9.29
CA PHE A 175 -9.61 -10.84 8.45
C PHE A 175 -9.24 -11.26 7.02
N SER A 176 -9.30 -12.57 6.70
CA SER A 176 -9.00 -13.06 5.36
C SER A 176 -9.99 -12.49 4.34
N MET A 177 -9.49 -11.74 3.35
CA MET A 177 -10.31 -11.17 2.28
C MET A 177 -10.95 -12.28 1.42
N VAL A 178 -10.23 -13.38 1.22
CA VAL A 178 -10.73 -14.54 0.47
C VAL A 178 -11.95 -15.14 1.17
N ALA A 179 -11.80 -15.48 2.45
CA ALA A 179 -12.90 -16.04 3.24
C ALA A 179 -14.11 -15.09 3.34
N LEU A 180 -13.87 -13.80 3.50
CA LEU A 180 -14.92 -12.77 3.56
C LEU A 180 -15.66 -12.63 2.22
N SER A 181 -14.98 -12.82 1.07
CA SER A 181 -15.59 -12.73 -0.26
C SER A 181 -16.41 -13.95 -0.61
N GLU A 182 -16.02 -15.13 -0.12
CA GLU A 182 -16.73 -16.40 -0.35
C GLU A 182 -17.98 -16.55 0.54
N GLY A 183 -18.04 -15.84 1.65
CA GLY A 183 -19.18 -15.82 2.55
C GLY A 183 -20.39 -15.13 1.93
N ALA A 184 -21.32 -15.90 1.34
CA ALA A 184 -22.49 -15.40 0.59
C ALA A 184 -23.40 -14.46 1.41
N THR A 185 -23.41 -14.58 2.75
CA THR A 185 -24.10 -13.65 3.66
C THR A 185 -23.32 -13.60 4.97
N LEU A 186 -22.67 -12.47 5.23
CA LEU A 186 -21.94 -12.25 6.49
C LEU A 186 -22.87 -12.07 7.71
N GLY A 187 -24.18 -12.30 7.59
CA GLY A 187 -25.16 -12.05 8.65
C GLY A 187 -25.29 -10.56 9.05
N ILE A 188 -24.53 -9.67 8.40
CA ILE A 188 -24.47 -8.24 8.75
C ILE A 188 -25.71 -7.51 8.24
N SER A 189 -26.38 -6.75 9.11
CA SER A 189 -27.54 -5.93 8.72
C SER A 189 -27.18 -4.94 7.60
N ARG A 190 -28.15 -4.64 6.72
CA ARG A 190 -27.95 -3.68 5.60
C ARG A 190 -27.42 -2.33 6.07
N THR A 191 -27.90 -1.84 7.20
CA THR A 191 -27.44 -0.56 7.80
C THR A 191 -25.97 -0.63 8.20
N ALA A 192 -25.53 -1.71 8.85
CA ALA A 192 -24.14 -1.90 9.22
C ALA A 192 -23.23 -2.03 7.99
N GLN A 193 -23.66 -2.78 6.95
CA GLN A 193 -22.92 -2.86 5.68
C GLN A 193 -22.70 -1.47 5.05
N LEU A 194 -23.73 -0.60 5.07
CA LEU A 194 -23.60 0.75 4.53
C LEU A 194 -22.61 1.61 5.33
N TRP A 195 -22.59 1.50 6.67
CA TRP A 195 -21.62 2.21 7.49
C TRP A 195 -20.19 1.70 7.31
N ILE A 196 -20.01 0.37 7.24
CA ILE A 196 -18.70 -0.25 6.95
C ILE A 196 -18.21 0.22 5.57
N PHE A 197 -19.06 0.14 4.56
CA PHE A 197 -18.72 0.63 3.23
C PHE A 197 -18.39 2.12 3.21
N ALA A 198 -19.18 2.96 3.89
CA ALA A 198 -18.93 4.40 3.97
C ALA A 198 -17.57 4.71 4.61
N GLY A 199 -17.20 4.02 5.69
CA GLY A 199 -15.90 4.21 6.33
C GLY A 199 -14.74 3.76 5.46
N MET A 200 -14.85 2.61 4.78
CA MET A 200 -13.86 2.16 3.78
C MET A 200 -13.77 3.16 2.61
N PHE A 201 -14.91 3.57 2.07
CA PHE A 201 -14.98 4.52 0.95
C PHE A 201 -14.32 5.85 1.29
N VAL A 202 -14.58 6.41 2.48
CA VAL A 202 -13.92 7.65 2.92
C VAL A 202 -12.42 7.41 3.12
N GLY A 203 -12.03 6.29 3.73
CA GLY A 203 -10.62 5.93 3.93
C GLY A 203 -9.84 5.86 2.61
N PHE A 204 -10.34 5.13 1.65
CA PHE A 204 -9.76 5.06 0.30
C PHE A 204 -9.89 6.41 -0.43
N GLY A 205 -11.03 7.09 -0.34
CA GLY A 205 -11.29 8.37 -0.99
C GLY A 205 -10.37 9.50 -0.52
N VAL A 206 -9.90 9.47 0.73
CA VAL A 206 -8.86 10.37 1.22
C VAL A 206 -7.53 10.05 0.56
N LYS A 207 -7.16 8.76 0.46
CA LYS A 207 -5.87 8.32 -0.11
C LYS A 207 -5.82 8.48 -1.63
N VAL A 208 -6.94 8.21 -2.34
CA VAL A 208 -7.14 8.38 -3.81
C VAL A 208 -7.41 9.84 -4.21
N PRO A 209 -7.18 10.79 -3.39
CA PRO A 209 -7.63 12.18 -3.31
C PRO A 209 -8.93 12.49 -4.07
N MET A 210 -10.02 11.81 -3.70
CA MET A 210 -11.33 12.11 -4.24
C MET A 210 -11.86 13.46 -3.71
N PHE A 211 -12.63 14.18 -4.51
CA PHE A 211 -13.33 15.35 -4.01
C PHE A 211 -14.32 14.96 -2.89
N PRO A 212 -14.35 15.63 -1.74
CA PRO A 212 -13.64 16.85 -1.35
C PRO A 212 -12.29 16.63 -0.62
N PHE A 213 -11.78 15.42 -0.51
CA PHE A 213 -10.61 15.05 0.30
C PHE A 213 -9.25 15.22 -0.42
N HIS A 214 -9.23 15.81 -1.61
CA HIS A 214 -8.06 15.90 -2.50
C HIS A 214 -7.06 17.02 -2.16
N THR A 215 -7.36 17.89 -1.21
CA THR A 215 -6.60 19.14 -1.01
C THR A 215 -5.17 18.95 -0.51
N TRP A 216 -4.82 17.76 -0.02
CA TRP A 216 -3.47 17.43 0.41
C TRP A 216 -2.52 17.13 -0.78
N LEU A 217 -3.08 16.64 -1.89
CA LEU A 217 -2.31 16.15 -3.03
C LEU A 217 -1.51 17.25 -3.74
N PRO A 218 -2.09 18.42 -4.13
CA PRO A 218 -1.33 19.49 -4.77
C PRO A 218 -0.16 19.97 -3.89
N ASP A 219 -0.38 20.13 -2.58
CA ASP A 219 0.65 20.58 -1.66
C ASP A 219 1.77 19.55 -1.52
N ALA A 220 1.42 18.26 -1.37
CA ALA A 220 2.40 17.19 -1.28
C ALA A 220 3.23 17.07 -2.56
N HIS A 221 2.60 17.13 -3.75
CA HIS A 221 3.30 17.01 -5.03
C HIS A 221 4.21 18.19 -5.35
N THR A 222 3.78 19.42 -5.06
CA THR A 222 4.59 20.61 -5.33
C THR A 222 5.80 20.70 -4.42
N GLN A 223 5.69 20.17 -3.21
CA GLN A 223 6.76 20.23 -2.23
C GLN A 223 7.66 18.99 -2.21
N ALA A 224 7.18 17.82 -2.62
CA ALA A 224 7.98 16.59 -2.60
C ALA A 224 9.22 16.68 -3.51
N PRO A 225 10.35 16.05 -3.14
CA PRO A 225 11.47 15.89 -4.06
C PRO A 225 11.02 15.09 -5.28
N THR A 226 11.66 15.32 -6.45
CA THR A 226 11.25 14.70 -7.74
C THR A 226 11.01 13.20 -7.62
N VAL A 227 11.91 12.47 -6.94
CA VAL A 227 11.78 11.02 -6.72
C VAL A 227 10.52 10.69 -5.92
N GLY A 228 10.24 11.46 -4.86
CA GLY A 228 9.02 11.31 -4.04
C GLY A 228 7.75 11.57 -4.85
N SER A 229 7.74 12.63 -5.66
CA SER A 229 6.60 12.95 -6.52
C SER A 229 6.34 11.88 -7.58
N VAL A 230 7.39 11.30 -8.18
CA VAL A 230 7.25 10.20 -9.15
C VAL A 230 6.63 8.97 -8.49
N ILE A 231 7.14 8.54 -7.34
CA ILE A 231 6.61 7.38 -6.61
C ILE A 231 5.16 7.65 -6.16
N LEU A 232 4.88 8.84 -5.63
CA LEU A 232 3.54 9.23 -5.20
C LEU A 232 2.53 9.19 -6.35
N ALA A 233 2.89 9.76 -7.52
CA ALA A 233 2.00 9.81 -8.69
C ALA A 233 1.84 8.46 -9.37
N ALA A 234 2.94 7.76 -9.61
CA ALA A 234 2.94 6.59 -10.47
C ALA A 234 2.47 5.31 -9.76
N VAL A 235 2.72 5.19 -8.47
CA VAL A 235 2.39 3.96 -7.73
C VAL A 235 1.29 4.21 -6.72
N LEU A 236 1.46 5.18 -5.82
CA LEU A 236 0.52 5.39 -4.73
C LEU A 236 -0.87 5.87 -5.19
N LEU A 237 -0.95 6.65 -6.26
CA LEU A 237 -2.24 7.10 -6.80
C LEU A 237 -2.86 6.07 -7.75
N LEU A 238 -2.07 5.48 -8.65
CA LEU A 238 -2.58 4.50 -9.62
C LEU A 238 -3.02 3.19 -8.97
N SER A 239 -2.38 2.79 -7.86
CA SER A 239 -2.72 1.56 -7.15
C SER A 239 -4.05 1.59 -6.40
N LEU A 240 -4.68 2.74 -6.31
CA LEU A 240 -5.89 2.96 -5.52
C LEU A 240 -7.11 3.32 -6.39
N ILE A 241 -6.92 3.48 -7.69
CA ILE A 241 -7.98 3.67 -8.69
C ILE A 241 -8.42 2.32 -9.27
#